data_71a14622179f8739fabad4f65f74b9ed
#
_entry.id   71a14622179f8739fabad4f65f74b9ed
#
_cell.length_a   1.000
_cell.length_b   1.000
_cell.length_c   1.000
_cell.angle_alpha   90.00
_cell.angle_beta   90.00
_cell.angle_gamma   90.00
#
_symmetry.space_group_name_H-M   'P 1'
#
loop_
_entity.id
_entity.type
_entity.pdbx_description
1 polymer ?
#
loop_
_entity_poly.entity_id
_entity_poly.type
_entity_poly.pdbx_seq_one_letter_code
_entity_poly.pdbx_strand_id
1 'polypeptide(L)'
;MQKTAVRVLLWTLTILMCGIIFGFSSQDGETSMETSGMIAEPIARAISSGMQEITPSQYATLLDNVQAVVRKSAHFTEYGILGILVYLLHVSYARRYCVLPSWGLTLLYAAGDELHQWLGGSRTGMWQDVILDACGAIAGILICRAVRHLWRKKKSAQAERIQT
;
A
#
# COMPACT_ATOMS: atom_id res chain seq x y z
N MET A 1 -19.54 -20.32 -13.20
CA MET A 1 -19.97 -19.65 -11.98
C MET A 1 -18.80 -19.24 -11.05
N GLN A 2 -17.92 -20.15 -10.64
CA GLN A 2 -16.84 -19.86 -9.68
C GLN A 2 -15.85 -18.74 -10.14
N LYS A 3 -15.47 -18.70 -11.42
CA LYS A 3 -14.57 -17.66 -11.95
C LYS A 3 -15.20 -16.26 -11.94
N THR A 4 -16.52 -16.18 -12.21
CA THR A 4 -17.25 -14.90 -12.19
C THR A 4 -17.35 -14.34 -10.77
N ALA A 5 -17.68 -15.19 -9.79
CA ALA A 5 -17.74 -14.78 -8.39
C ALA A 5 -16.38 -14.23 -7.87
N VAL A 6 -15.27 -14.91 -8.23
CA VAL A 6 -13.92 -14.42 -7.89
C VAL A 6 -13.62 -13.06 -8.53
N ARG A 7 -14.00 -12.83 -9.77
CA ARG A 7 -13.82 -11.54 -10.45
C ARG A 7 -14.63 -10.43 -9.79
N VAL A 8 -15.89 -10.70 -9.47
CA VAL A 8 -16.75 -9.75 -8.76
C VAL A 8 -16.12 -9.37 -7.42
N LEU A 9 -15.70 -10.37 -6.64
CA LEU A 9 -15.02 -10.11 -5.35
C LEU A 9 -13.76 -9.26 -5.52
N LEU A 10 -12.90 -9.57 -6.51
CA LEU A 10 -11.68 -8.81 -6.75
C LEU A 10 -11.99 -7.36 -7.19
N TRP A 11 -13.02 -7.14 -8.02
CA TRP A 11 -13.46 -5.80 -8.37
C TRP A 11 -13.97 -5.02 -7.15
N THR A 12 -14.81 -5.65 -6.33
CA THR A 12 -15.33 -5.03 -5.10
C THR A 12 -14.20 -4.63 -4.16
N LEU A 13 -13.23 -5.53 -3.92
CA LEU A 13 -12.08 -5.25 -3.06
C LEU A 13 -11.18 -4.15 -3.64
N THR A 14 -10.98 -4.11 -4.96
CA THR A 14 -10.19 -3.07 -5.62
C THR A 14 -10.86 -1.71 -5.47
N ILE A 15 -12.17 -1.62 -5.74
CA ILE A 15 -12.93 -0.37 -5.59
C ILE A 15 -12.95 0.10 -4.13
N LEU A 16 -13.15 -0.84 -3.20
CA LEU A 16 -13.11 -0.54 -1.76
C LEU A 16 -11.74 0.02 -1.35
N MET A 17 -10.65 -0.61 -1.82
CA MET A 17 -9.29 -0.16 -1.53
C MET A 17 -9.01 1.23 -2.12
N CYS A 18 -9.45 1.51 -3.34
CA CYS A 18 -9.40 2.86 -3.90
C CYS A 18 -10.16 3.87 -3.03
N GLY A 19 -11.36 3.51 -2.55
CA GLY A 19 -12.14 4.36 -1.66
C GLY A 19 -11.46 4.62 -0.31
N ILE A 20 -10.81 3.62 0.26
CA ILE A 20 -10.03 3.74 1.50
C ILE A 20 -8.84 4.70 1.30
N ILE A 21 -8.04 4.49 0.26
CA ILE A 21 -6.90 5.36 -0.06
C ILE A 21 -7.39 6.79 -0.25
N PHE A 22 -8.42 7.00 -1.07
CA PHE A 22 -9.00 8.32 -1.30
C PHE A 22 -9.49 8.98 -0.01
N GLY A 23 -10.14 8.21 0.88
CA GLY A 23 -10.63 8.71 2.17
C GLY A 23 -9.50 9.20 3.08
N PHE A 24 -8.41 8.44 3.19
CA PHE A 24 -7.24 8.86 3.97
C PHE A 24 -6.46 10.00 3.30
N SER A 25 -6.35 9.96 1.99
CA SER A 25 -5.67 10.98 1.19
C SER A 25 -6.40 12.34 1.22
N SER A 26 -7.73 12.32 1.36
CA SER A 26 -8.57 13.54 1.43
C SER A 26 -8.60 14.20 2.82
N GLN A 27 -7.95 13.60 3.83
CA GLN A 27 -7.86 14.20 5.15
C GLN A 27 -7.00 15.48 5.09
N ASP A 28 -7.44 16.52 5.80
CA ASP A 28 -6.60 17.70 6.02
C ASP A 28 -5.36 17.38 6.87
N GLY A 29 -4.43 18.31 6.91
CA GLY A 29 -3.16 18.12 7.63
C GLY A 29 -3.36 17.79 9.11
N GLU A 30 -4.34 18.42 9.77
CA GLU A 30 -4.63 18.26 11.20
C GLU A 30 -5.19 16.86 11.49
N THR A 31 -6.26 16.46 10.80
CA THR A 31 -6.86 15.12 10.92
C THR A 31 -5.86 14.00 10.58
N SER A 32 -5.02 14.21 9.56
CA SER A 32 -3.97 13.25 9.20
C SER A 32 -2.88 13.14 10.28
N MET A 33 -2.56 14.24 10.96
CA MET A 33 -1.63 14.25 12.09
C MET A 33 -2.24 13.53 13.30
N GLU A 34 -3.51 13.73 13.62
CA GLU A 34 -4.20 12.99 14.68
C GLU A 34 -4.21 11.50 14.40
N THR A 35 -4.62 11.10 13.19
CA THR A 35 -4.70 9.68 12.80
C THR A 35 -3.34 9.00 12.88
N SER A 36 -2.28 9.63 12.35
CA SER A 36 -0.93 9.09 12.44
C SER A 36 -0.36 9.15 13.85
N GLY A 37 -0.75 10.16 14.64
CA GLY A 37 -0.34 10.36 16.02
C GLY A 37 -0.73 9.22 16.95
N MET A 38 -1.91 8.63 16.76
CA MET A 38 -2.36 7.47 17.54
C MET A 38 -1.37 6.30 17.48
N ILE A 39 -0.68 6.12 16.35
CA ILE A 39 0.33 5.07 16.15
C ILE A 39 1.73 5.58 16.48
N ALA A 40 2.04 6.81 16.09
CA ALA A 40 3.38 7.39 16.23
C ALA A 40 3.75 7.73 17.67
N GLU A 41 2.79 8.18 18.46
CA GLU A 41 3.05 8.61 19.84
C GLU A 41 3.53 7.46 20.75
N PRO A 42 2.91 6.28 20.79
CA PRO A 42 3.45 5.13 21.52
C PRO A 42 4.85 4.73 21.07
N ILE A 43 5.12 4.80 19.76
CA ILE A 43 6.43 4.47 19.18
C ILE A 43 7.47 5.53 19.63
N ALA A 44 7.16 6.81 19.51
CA ALA A 44 8.05 7.90 19.93
C ALA A 44 8.35 7.84 21.44
N ARG A 45 7.36 7.52 22.27
CA ARG A 45 7.55 7.29 23.70
C ARG A 45 8.46 6.11 23.99
N ALA A 46 8.28 4.99 23.28
CA ALA A 46 9.13 3.80 23.44
C ALA A 46 10.59 4.08 23.04
N ILE A 47 10.80 4.86 21.96
CA ILE A 47 12.15 5.28 21.54
C ILE A 47 12.75 6.23 22.57
N SER A 48 12.00 7.25 23.03
CA SER A 48 12.49 8.25 23.98
C SER A 48 12.82 7.66 25.35
N SER A 49 12.13 6.60 25.78
CA SER A 49 12.42 5.94 27.07
C SER A 49 13.78 5.24 27.11
N GLY A 50 14.36 4.94 25.95
CA GLY A 50 15.71 4.39 25.83
C GLY A 50 16.81 5.45 25.67
N MET A 51 16.45 6.73 25.59
CA MET A 51 17.37 7.85 25.42
C MET A 51 17.70 8.47 26.80
N GLN A 52 18.93 8.96 26.97
CA GLN A 52 19.25 9.82 28.11
C GLN A 52 18.52 11.15 27.91
N GLU A 53 18.29 11.92 28.96
CA GLU A 53 17.50 13.15 29.02
C GLU A 53 17.18 13.81 27.65
N ILE A 54 15.91 13.71 27.22
CA ILE A 54 15.42 14.31 25.98
C ILE A 54 14.68 15.61 26.32
N THR A 55 15.03 16.70 25.66
CA THR A 55 14.32 17.98 25.81
C THR A 55 12.94 17.92 25.11
N PRO A 56 11.96 18.76 25.54
CA PRO A 56 10.65 18.83 24.91
C PRO A 56 10.72 19.10 23.38
N SER A 57 11.67 19.92 22.94
CA SER A 57 11.86 20.23 21.51
C SER A 57 12.41 19.02 20.73
N GLN A 58 13.31 18.26 21.32
CA GLN A 58 13.82 17.01 20.73
C GLN A 58 12.73 15.95 20.64
N TYR A 59 11.88 15.84 21.68
CA TYR A 59 10.74 14.92 21.64
C TYR A 59 9.73 15.30 20.55
N ALA A 60 9.41 16.58 20.38
CA ALA A 60 8.54 17.06 19.31
C ALA A 60 9.11 16.69 17.93
N THR A 61 10.40 16.93 17.69
CA THR A 61 11.07 16.56 16.43
C THR A 61 11.05 15.03 16.20
N LEU A 62 11.27 14.24 17.24
CA LEU A 62 11.18 12.78 17.18
C LEU A 62 9.77 12.35 16.78
N LEU A 63 8.74 12.91 17.42
CA LEU A 63 7.34 12.59 17.12
C LEU A 63 6.99 12.93 15.68
N ASP A 64 7.38 14.11 15.18
CA ASP A 64 7.15 14.51 13.78
C ASP A 64 7.79 13.54 12.79
N ASN A 65 9.04 13.12 13.06
CA ASN A 65 9.74 12.15 12.22
C ASN A 65 9.04 10.78 12.24
N VAL A 66 8.63 10.30 13.41
CA VAL A 66 7.91 9.02 13.53
C VAL A 66 6.56 9.09 12.81
N GLN A 67 5.82 10.21 12.94
CA GLN A 67 4.57 10.41 12.22
C GLN A 67 4.77 10.39 10.70
N ALA A 68 5.83 11.03 10.19
CA ALA A 68 6.16 11.01 8.77
C ALA A 68 6.45 9.59 8.27
N VAL A 69 7.20 8.79 9.06
CA VAL A 69 7.48 7.39 8.75
C VAL A 69 6.19 6.56 8.77
N VAL A 70 5.34 6.73 9.76
CA VAL A 70 4.05 6.02 9.86
C VAL A 70 3.18 6.29 8.64
N ARG A 71 2.99 7.56 8.25
CA ARG A 71 2.23 7.94 7.06
C ARG A 71 2.81 7.33 5.79
N LYS A 72 4.11 7.46 5.56
CA LYS A 72 4.77 6.89 4.38
C LYS A 72 4.68 5.37 4.32
N SER A 73 4.77 4.70 5.47
CA SER A 73 4.60 3.24 5.55
C SER A 73 3.15 2.82 5.26
N ALA A 74 2.17 3.61 5.70
CA ALA A 74 0.77 3.37 5.39
C ALA A 74 0.53 3.46 3.88
N HIS A 75 0.92 4.56 3.22
CA HIS A 75 0.82 4.73 1.77
C HIS A 75 1.51 3.60 1.00
N PHE A 76 2.76 3.30 1.33
CA PHE A 76 3.48 2.17 0.72
C PHE A 76 2.70 0.85 0.81
N THR A 77 2.10 0.58 1.97
CA THR A 77 1.33 -0.65 2.22
C THR A 77 0.00 -0.64 1.47
N GLU A 78 -0.72 0.46 1.49
CA GLU A 78 -2.01 0.65 0.81
C GLU A 78 -1.86 0.45 -0.70
N TYR A 79 -0.86 1.09 -1.31
CA TYR A 79 -0.56 0.91 -2.73
C TYR A 79 0.01 -0.47 -3.04
N GLY A 80 0.72 -1.09 -2.10
CA GLY A 80 1.13 -2.50 -2.19
C GLY A 80 -0.07 -3.44 -2.27
N ILE A 81 -1.08 -3.26 -1.41
CA ILE A 81 -2.33 -4.03 -1.43
C ILE A 81 -3.12 -3.75 -2.71
N LEU A 82 -3.26 -2.49 -3.12
CA LEU A 82 -3.93 -2.13 -4.37
C LEU A 82 -3.25 -2.80 -5.58
N GLY A 83 -1.94 -2.76 -5.65
CA GLY A 83 -1.15 -3.44 -6.68
C GLY A 83 -1.40 -4.94 -6.74
N ILE A 84 -1.47 -5.61 -5.59
CA ILE A 84 -1.84 -7.04 -5.49
C ILE A 84 -3.24 -7.29 -6.06
N LEU A 85 -4.22 -6.49 -5.66
CA LEU A 85 -5.62 -6.66 -6.10
C LEU A 85 -5.75 -6.47 -7.62
N VAL A 86 -5.17 -5.42 -8.17
CA VAL A 86 -5.15 -5.14 -9.62
C VAL A 86 -4.41 -6.24 -10.38
N TYR A 87 -3.30 -6.76 -9.85
CA TYR A 87 -2.58 -7.90 -10.43
C TYR A 87 -3.42 -9.17 -10.45
N LEU A 88 -4.08 -9.51 -9.34
CA LEU A 88 -4.95 -10.68 -9.24
C LEU A 88 -6.15 -10.55 -10.19
N LEU A 89 -6.67 -9.34 -10.35
CA LEU A 89 -7.74 -9.05 -11.29
C LEU A 89 -7.31 -9.33 -12.74
N HIS A 90 -6.15 -8.83 -13.18
CA HIS A 90 -5.59 -9.14 -14.50
C HIS A 90 -5.37 -10.64 -14.69
N VAL A 91 -4.81 -11.32 -13.69
CA VAL A 91 -4.62 -12.79 -13.73
C VAL A 91 -5.95 -13.54 -13.86
N SER A 92 -7.02 -13.05 -13.22
CA SER A 92 -8.35 -13.67 -13.29
C SER A 92 -8.94 -13.67 -14.70
N TYR A 93 -8.52 -12.74 -15.55
CA TYR A 93 -8.86 -12.64 -16.96
C TYR A 93 -7.89 -13.40 -17.88
N ALA A 94 -7.03 -14.25 -17.31
CA ALA A 94 -6.04 -15.05 -18.03
C ALA A 94 -5.11 -14.23 -18.95
N ARG A 95 -4.77 -13.01 -18.56
CA ARG A 95 -3.85 -12.14 -19.30
C ARG A 95 -2.43 -12.68 -19.23
N ARG A 96 -1.72 -12.68 -20.36
CA ARG A 96 -0.35 -13.21 -20.46
C ARG A 96 0.64 -12.31 -19.72
N TYR A 97 0.46 -11.01 -19.82
CA TYR A 97 1.31 -9.99 -19.19
C TYR A 97 0.48 -9.21 -18.18
N CYS A 98 0.70 -9.46 -16.88
CA CYS A 98 -0.10 -8.85 -15.82
C CYS A 98 0.67 -7.85 -14.97
N VAL A 99 2.00 -7.97 -14.87
CA VAL A 99 2.81 -7.15 -13.95
C VAL A 99 2.79 -5.68 -14.38
N LEU A 100 3.26 -5.39 -15.59
CA LEU A 100 3.41 -4.03 -16.07
C LEU A 100 2.08 -3.27 -16.19
N PRO A 101 1.00 -3.84 -16.76
CA PRO A 101 -0.30 -3.18 -16.78
C PRO A 101 -0.87 -2.93 -15.39
N SER A 102 -0.68 -3.87 -14.45
CA SER A 102 -1.17 -3.69 -13.08
C SER A 102 -0.43 -2.56 -12.37
N TRP A 103 0.90 -2.56 -12.49
CA TRP A 103 1.72 -1.49 -11.94
C TRP A 103 1.38 -0.12 -12.56
N GLY A 104 1.24 -0.06 -13.89
CA GLY A 104 0.89 1.17 -14.59
C GLY A 104 -0.47 1.75 -14.17
N LEU A 105 -1.49 0.89 -14.00
CA LEU A 105 -2.80 1.34 -13.49
C LEU A 105 -2.72 1.84 -12.04
N THR A 106 -1.96 1.16 -11.19
CA THR A 106 -1.78 1.59 -9.79
C THR A 106 -0.97 2.89 -9.72
N LEU A 107 0.07 3.05 -10.55
CA LEU A 107 0.83 4.28 -10.67
C LEU A 107 -0.05 5.46 -11.17
N LEU A 108 -0.92 5.22 -12.14
CA LEU A 108 -1.84 6.23 -12.63
C LEU A 108 -2.82 6.68 -11.52
N TYR A 109 -3.29 5.73 -10.71
CA TYR A 109 -4.12 6.04 -9.56
C TYR A 109 -3.35 6.87 -8.51
N ALA A 110 -2.10 6.50 -8.18
CA ALA A 110 -1.23 7.26 -7.28
C ALA A 110 -0.99 8.69 -7.76
N ALA A 111 -0.68 8.85 -9.06
CA ALA A 111 -0.51 10.19 -9.64
C ALA A 111 -1.79 11.03 -9.58
N GLY A 112 -2.97 10.41 -9.77
CA GLY A 112 -4.27 11.06 -9.64
C GLY A 112 -4.57 11.49 -8.20
N ASP A 113 -4.21 10.65 -7.24
CA ASP A 113 -4.37 10.92 -5.81
C ASP A 113 -3.51 12.11 -5.36
N GLU A 114 -2.23 12.13 -5.73
CA GLU A 114 -1.33 13.26 -5.46
C GLU A 114 -1.77 14.56 -6.13
N LEU A 115 -2.27 14.47 -7.38
CA LEU A 115 -2.85 15.62 -8.08
C LEU A 115 -4.06 16.16 -7.33
N HIS A 116 -4.93 15.29 -6.81
CA HIS A 116 -6.08 15.68 -6.01
C HIS A 116 -5.66 16.39 -4.71
N GLN A 117 -4.65 15.89 -4.00
CA GLN A 117 -4.09 16.53 -2.80
C GLN A 117 -3.51 17.91 -3.11
N TRP A 118 -2.79 18.04 -4.22
CA TRP A 118 -2.21 19.30 -4.65
C TRP A 118 -3.29 20.34 -4.99
N LEU A 119 -4.35 19.94 -5.70
CA LEU A 119 -5.46 20.82 -6.06
C LEU A 119 -6.33 21.20 -4.85
N GLY A 120 -6.44 20.31 -3.88
CA GLY A 120 -7.22 20.53 -2.65
C GLY A 120 -6.57 21.48 -1.66
N GLY A 121 -5.30 21.86 -1.85
CA GLY A 121 -4.57 22.81 -1.00
C GLY A 121 -4.31 22.34 0.43
N SER A 122 -4.73 21.13 0.77
CA SER A 122 -4.62 20.57 2.13
C SER A 122 -3.24 19.99 2.43
N ARG A 123 -2.46 19.67 1.40
CA ARG A 123 -1.10 19.14 1.48
C ARG A 123 -0.24 19.64 0.31
N THR A 124 1.05 19.75 0.52
CA THR A 124 2.02 19.86 -0.58
C THR A 124 2.18 18.48 -1.21
N GLY A 125 1.35 18.17 -2.21
CA GLY A 125 1.53 16.97 -3.03
C GLY A 125 2.95 16.91 -3.57
N MET A 126 3.67 15.85 -3.26
CA MET A 126 5.09 15.71 -3.62
C MET A 126 5.25 14.53 -4.60
N TRP A 127 5.87 14.78 -5.74
CA TRP A 127 6.21 13.72 -6.72
C TRP A 127 6.98 12.54 -6.09
N GLN A 128 7.66 12.79 -4.95
CA GLN A 128 8.35 11.76 -4.17
C GLN A 128 7.38 10.75 -3.56
N ASP A 129 6.16 11.16 -3.20
CA ASP A 129 5.15 10.28 -2.63
C ASP A 129 4.56 9.39 -3.73
N VAL A 130 4.37 9.90 -4.97
CA VAL A 130 4.03 9.06 -6.14
C VAL A 130 5.07 7.95 -6.37
N ILE A 131 6.36 8.25 -6.21
CA ILE A 131 7.42 7.23 -6.36
C ILE A 131 7.33 6.19 -5.24
N LEU A 132 7.10 6.62 -4.01
CA LEU A 132 6.95 5.72 -2.85
C LEU A 132 5.78 4.75 -3.07
N ASP A 133 4.64 5.28 -3.51
CA ASP A 133 3.43 4.52 -3.80
C ASP A 133 3.64 3.54 -4.96
N ALA A 134 4.32 3.98 -6.02
CA ALA A 134 4.72 3.12 -7.13
C ALA A 134 5.67 1.99 -6.70
N CYS A 135 6.59 2.26 -5.76
CA CYS A 135 7.45 1.25 -5.16
C CYS A 135 6.64 0.27 -4.30
N GLY A 136 5.68 0.74 -3.53
CA GLY A 136 4.75 -0.11 -2.78
C GLY A 136 3.98 -1.04 -3.71
N ALA A 137 3.39 -0.48 -4.76
CA ALA A 137 2.63 -1.23 -5.75
C ALA A 137 3.46 -2.34 -6.43
N ILE A 138 4.65 -2.03 -6.92
CA ILE A 138 5.50 -3.04 -7.58
C ILE A 138 5.98 -4.11 -6.59
N ALA A 139 6.31 -3.73 -5.35
CA ALA A 139 6.69 -4.66 -4.30
C ALA A 139 5.56 -5.67 -4.01
N GLY A 140 4.33 -5.18 -3.81
CA GLY A 140 3.15 -6.03 -3.60
C GLY A 140 2.90 -6.98 -4.76
N ILE A 141 2.95 -6.48 -6.00
CA ILE A 141 2.77 -7.28 -7.23
C ILE A 141 3.83 -8.40 -7.31
N LEU A 142 5.10 -8.08 -7.08
CA LEU A 142 6.20 -9.03 -7.16
C LEU A 142 6.11 -10.09 -6.07
N ILE A 143 5.77 -9.72 -4.85
CA ILE A 143 5.53 -10.65 -3.74
C ILE A 143 4.39 -11.61 -4.11
N CYS A 144 3.25 -11.09 -4.55
CA CYS A 144 2.10 -11.90 -4.95
C CYS A 144 2.45 -12.86 -6.10
N ARG A 145 3.19 -12.38 -7.11
CA ARG A 145 3.68 -13.22 -8.23
C ARG A 145 4.58 -14.34 -7.75
N ALA A 146 5.54 -14.04 -6.86
CA ALA A 146 6.46 -15.03 -6.30
C ALA A 146 5.72 -16.11 -5.50
N VAL A 147 4.82 -15.70 -4.60
CA VAL A 147 3.99 -16.63 -3.81
C VAL A 147 3.18 -17.56 -4.73
N ARG A 148 2.52 -16.99 -5.76
CA ARG A 148 1.76 -17.79 -6.73
C ARG A 148 2.64 -18.75 -7.53
N HIS A 149 3.85 -18.36 -7.90
CA HIS A 149 4.80 -19.22 -8.61
C HIS A 149 5.21 -20.42 -7.73
N LEU A 150 5.62 -20.16 -6.49
CA LEU A 150 6.01 -21.19 -5.53
C LEU A 150 4.87 -22.17 -5.24
N TRP A 151 3.66 -21.64 -5.05
CA TRP A 151 2.48 -22.46 -4.80
C TRP A 151 2.13 -23.38 -5.99
N ARG A 152 2.21 -22.87 -7.21
CA ARG A 152 2.00 -23.67 -8.43
C ARG A 152 3.04 -24.79 -8.55
N LYS A 153 4.32 -24.47 -8.32
CA LYS A 153 5.42 -25.44 -8.36
C LYS A 153 5.20 -26.58 -7.35
N LYS A 154 4.81 -26.22 -6.10
CA LYS A 154 4.50 -27.20 -5.05
C LYS A 154 3.33 -28.10 -5.43
N LYS A 155 2.28 -27.56 -6.02
CA LYS A 155 1.11 -28.31 -6.46
C LYS A 155 1.43 -29.28 -7.61
N SER A 156 2.26 -28.88 -8.56
CA SER A 156 2.72 -29.77 -9.65
C SER A 156 3.54 -30.94 -9.12
N ALA A 157 4.50 -30.66 -8.23
CA ALA A 157 5.33 -31.71 -7.63
C ALA A 157 4.53 -32.70 -6.76
N GLN A 158 3.46 -32.22 -6.11
CA GLN A 158 2.56 -33.09 -5.35
C GLN A 158 1.71 -33.98 -6.27
N ALA A 159 1.25 -33.47 -7.41
CA ALA A 159 0.49 -34.23 -8.39
C ALA A 159 1.34 -35.36 -9.01
N GLU A 160 2.60 -35.09 -9.32
CA GLU A 160 3.55 -36.11 -9.83
C GLU A 160 3.77 -37.25 -8.82
N ARG A 161 3.89 -36.94 -7.53
CA ARG A 161 4.08 -37.95 -6.45
C ARG A 161 2.87 -38.86 -6.22
N ILE A 162 1.68 -38.46 -6.61
CA ILE A 162 0.45 -39.27 -6.47
C ILE A 162 0.29 -40.22 -7.65
N GLN A 163 0.96 -39.97 -8.78
CA GLN A 163 0.89 -40.79 -10.00
C GLN A 163 2.00 -41.85 -10.07
N THR A 164 2.97 -41.80 -9.18
CA THR A 164 4.01 -42.84 -8.98
C THR A 164 3.67 -43.75 -7.80
#